data_0b6a8f03b079be02b8deab63163843fc
#
_entry.id   0b6a8f03b079be02b8deab63163843fc
#
_cell.length_a   1.000
_cell.length_b   1.000
_cell.length_c   1.000
_cell.angle_alpha   90.00
_cell.angle_beta   90.00
_cell.angle_gamma   90.00
#
_symmetry.space_group_name_H-M   'P 1'
#
loop_
_entity.id
_entity.type
_entity.pdbx_description
1 polymer ?
#
loop_
_entity_poly.entity_id
_entity_poly.type
_entity_poly.pdbx_seq_one_letter_code
_entity_poly.pdbx_strand_id
1 'polypeptide(L)'
;MTRSRFTPGRAGRARRAFLGLGAVAVLLATATACGADAGDDQQPDHRAFALHGRTLTVDSDDSSLEIVATDARPAGHVQVTRWFKGSVLVGGDPEVTWSMKDDRLTLRLHCSGVVADCAARHRVEVPRGVAVRVVDGDGSVRARGFRDALSIRTGDGSVRVTDTTGPLELRSGDGSLRAEVGSRRVSAHSGDGSVHLELSSVPDRVESVAGDGSVTLVLPRATYKVTAHSADGGVDVSVPRDDAARAHVVSARTGDGHITVRSGN
;
A
#
# COMPACT_ATOMS: atom_id res chain seq x y z
N MET A 1 76.98 51.14 -43.52
CA MET A 1 78.04 51.74 -42.72
C MET A 1 77.71 51.56 -41.26
N THR A 2 78.65 50.94 -40.57
CA THR A 2 79.01 51.06 -39.16
C THR A 2 78.17 50.31 -38.16
N ARG A 3 78.61 49.12 -37.75
CA ARG A 3 79.37 48.69 -36.57
C ARG A 3 78.62 48.92 -35.29
N SER A 4 78.30 47.81 -34.68
CA SER A 4 79.03 47.06 -33.64
C SER A 4 78.88 47.61 -32.23
N ARG A 5 78.43 46.87 -31.28
CA ARG A 5 79.30 46.25 -30.24
C ARG A 5 78.48 45.46 -29.21
N PHE A 6 78.97 44.27 -28.94
CA PHE A 6 78.80 43.41 -27.78
C PHE A 6 79.00 44.12 -26.44
N THR A 7 78.31 43.71 -25.38
CA THR A 7 78.94 43.11 -24.19
C THR A 7 77.91 42.57 -23.21
N PRO A 8 78.28 41.57 -22.37
CA PRO A 8 77.42 40.71 -21.69
C PRO A 8 77.33 41.06 -20.19
N GLY A 9 76.35 40.42 -19.54
CA GLY A 9 76.50 40.24 -18.15
C GLY A 9 75.25 40.43 -17.26
N ARG A 10 74.63 39.47 -16.79
CA ARG A 10 74.68 39.01 -15.42
C ARG A 10 73.41 38.14 -15.09
N ALA A 11 73.75 36.97 -14.59
CA ALA A 11 72.79 36.02 -14.01
C ALA A 11 71.95 36.63 -12.96
N GLY A 12 70.63 36.52 -13.08
CA GLY A 12 69.63 36.81 -12.06
C GLY A 12 68.79 35.59 -11.79
N ARG A 13 68.86 35.07 -10.61
CA ARG A 13 68.25 33.87 -10.09
C ARG A 13 66.77 33.78 -10.43
N ALA A 14 66.39 32.74 -11.13
CA ALA A 14 65.01 32.31 -11.30
C ALA A 14 64.41 31.88 -9.95
N ARG A 15 63.48 32.67 -9.44
CA ARG A 15 62.59 32.24 -8.39
C ARG A 15 61.47 31.37 -9.01
N ARG A 16 61.52 30.07 -8.78
CA ARG A 16 60.49 29.15 -9.13
C ARG A 16 59.26 29.45 -8.25
N ALA A 17 58.23 30.07 -8.81
CA ALA A 17 56.94 30.14 -8.20
C ALA A 17 56.24 28.79 -8.40
N PHE A 18 56.11 28.01 -7.35
CA PHE A 18 55.25 26.84 -7.31
C PHE A 18 53.79 27.34 -7.28
N LEU A 19 53.10 27.22 -8.40
CA LEU A 19 51.62 27.25 -8.44
C LEU A 19 51.13 25.93 -7.85
N GLY A 20 50.70 25.99 -6.62
CA GLY A 20 49.97 24.91 -5.95
C GLY A 20 48.59 24.79 -6.60
N LEU A 21 48.40 23.78 -7.42
CA LEU A 21 47.07 23.32 -7.82
C LEU A 21 46.40 22.70 -6.62
N GLY A 22 45.57 23.46 -5.89
CA GLY A 22 44.66 22.95 -4.89
C GLY A 22 43.60 22.13 -5.58
N ALA A 23 43.73 20.82 -5.53
CA ALA A 23 42.64 19.91 -5.89
C ALA A 23 41.59 19.98 -4.79
N VAL A 24 40.52 20.73 -5.03
CA VAL A 24 39.31 20.67 -4.21
C VAL A 24 38.64 19.35 -4.56
N ALA A 25 38.88 18.32 -3.75
CA ALA A 25 38.10 17.09 -3.75
C ALA A 25 36.71 17.42 -3.20
N VAL A 26 35.75 17.67 -4.08
CA VAL A 26 34.32 17.70 -3.73
C VAL A 26 33.94 16.25 -3.42
N LEU A 27 33.93 15.88 -2.15
CA LEU A 27 33.28 14.70 -1.65
C LEU A 27 31.76 14.88 -1.88
N LEU A 28 31.26 14.38 -3.01
CA LEU A 28 29.86 14.07 -3.19
C LEU A 28 29.51 12.93 -2.23
N ALA A 29 29.13 13.30 -1.01
CA ALA A 29 28.41 12.40 -0.15
C ALA A 29 27.08 12.11 -0.82
N THR A 30 26.98 10.98 -1.52
CA THR A 30 25.70 10.39 -1.91
C THR A 30 25.03 10.00 -0.61
N ALA A 31 24.22 10.90 -0.05
CA ALA A 31 23.26 10.54 0.97
C ALA A 31 22.28 9.58 0.28
N THR A 32 22.51 8.28 0.45
CA THR A 32 21.46 7.30 0.28
C THR A 32 20.44 7.62 1.35
N ALA A 33 19.40 8.35 0.99
CA ALA A 33 18.24 8.51 1.84
C ALA A 33 17.57 7.12 1.95
N CYS A 34 18.08 6.29 2.86
CA CYS A 34 17.30 5.17 3.37
C CYS A 34 16.21 5.81 4.23
N GLY A 35 14.99 5.89 3.70
CA GLY A 35 13.84 6.28 4.49
C GLY A 35 13.65 5.33 5.69
N ALA A 36 13.01 5.79 6.75
CA ALA A 36 12.71 4.95 7.90
C ALA A 36 11.87 3.74 7.47
N ASP A 37 12.26 2.54 7.89
CA ASP A 37 11.48 1.32 7.72
C ASP A 37 11.07 0.79 9.11
N ALA A 38 9.76 0.70 9.34
CA ALA A 38 9.23 0.13 10.57
C ALA A 38 9.64 -1.34 10.80
N GLY A 39 10.06 -2.05 9.75
CA GLY A 39 10.62 -3.40 9.84
C GLY A 39 11.95 -3.47 10.59
N ASP A 40 12.67 -2.35 10.73
CA ASP A 40 13.92 -2.27 11.48
C ASP A 40 13.73 -2.17 13.01
N ASP A 41 12.50 -2.03 13.47
CA ASP A 41 12.17 -2.08 14.89
C ASP A 41 12.25 -3.53 15.41
N GLN A 42 13.24 -3.80 16.22
CA GLN A 42 13.51 -5.13 16.81
C GLN A 42 12.74 -5.36 18.12
N GLN A 43 12.08 -4.35 18.65
CA GLN A 43 11.36 -4.39 19.92
C GLN A 43 9.95 -3.83 19.78
N PRO A 44 9.09 -4.51 19.01
CA PRO A 44 7.73 -4.02 18.79
C PRO A 44 6.92 -3.99 20.08
N ASP A 45 6.08 -3.00 20.19
CA ASP A 45 5.10 -2.92 21.27
C ASP A 45 3.90 -3.82 21.02
N HIS A 46 3.35 -4.36 22.10
CA HIS A 46 2.17 -5.24 22.07
C HIS A 46 1.09 -4.73 23.01
N ARG A 47 -0.14 -4.66 22.53
CA ARG A 47 -1.28 -4.28 23.38
C ARG A 47 -2.53 -5.05 23.03
N ALA A 48 -3.21 -5.56 24.07
CA ALA A 48 -4.54 -6.15 23.94
C ALA A 48 -5.61 -5.09 24.24
N PHE A 49 -6.69 -5.10 23.47
CA PHE A 49 -7.84 -4.24 23.66
C PHE A 49 -9.10 -5.09 23.80
N ALA A 50 -9.99 -4.71 24.72
CA ALA A 50 -11.29 -5.35 24.81
C ALA A 50 -12.16 -4.99 23.60
N LEU A 51 -12.85 -5.98 23.04
CA LEU A 51 -13.85 -5.83 22.00
C LEU A 51 -15.19 -6.34 22.56
N HIS A 52 -16.21 -5.51 22.56
CA HIS A 52 -17.48 -5.83 23.18
C HIS A 52 -18.53 -6.27 22.15
N GLY A 53 -18.44 -5.72 20.95
CA GLY A 53 -19.36 -6.02 19.84
C GLY A 53 -18.84 -7.13 18.91
N ARG A 54 -19.57 -7.31 17.81
CA ARG A 54 -19.23 -8.24 16.73
C ARG A 54 -18.67 -7.54 15.50
N THR A 55 -18.38 -6.26 15.61
CA THR A 55 -17.79 -5.46 14.53
C THR A 55 -16.67 -4.62 15.12
N LEU A 56 -15.48 -4.78 14.57
CA LEU A 56 -14.32 -3.93 14.85
C LEU A 56 -14.19 -2.88 13.74
N THR A 57 -14.04 -1.62 14.11
CA THR A 57 -13.59 -0.57 13.20
C THR A 57 -12.13 -0.28 13.48
N VAL A 58 -11.28 -0.37 12.46
CA VAL A 58 -9.86 0.06 12.51
C VAL A 58 -9.74 1.34 11.71
N ASP A 59 -9.27 2.37 12.36
CA ASP A 59 -9.12 3.73 11.82
C ASP A 59 -7.63 4.11 11.93
N SER A 60 -6.94 4.11 10.80
CA SER A 60 -5.50 4.34 10.67
C SER A 60 -5.25 5.49 9.70
N ASP A 61 -4.15 6.21 9.86
CA ASP A 61 -3.73 7.26 8.94
C ASP A 61 -2.80 6.67 7.86
N ASP A 62 -1.48 6.83 8.05
CA ASP A 62 -0.46 6.55 7.02
C ASP A 62 0.40 5.31 7.36
N SER A 63 -0.07 4.47 8.28
CA SER A 63 0.67 3.27 8.69
C SER A 63 0.43 2.09 7.77
N SER A 64 1.46 1.28 7.52
CA SER A 64 1.24 -0.05 6.94
C SER A 64 0.44 -0.92 7.90
N LEU A 65 -0.70 -1.45 7.43
CA LEU A 65 -1.65 -2.20 8.24
C LEU A 65 -1.77 -3.66 7.78
N GLU A 66 -1.52 -4.60 8.69
CA GLU A 66 -1.79 -6.01 8.51
C GLU A 66 -2.93 -6.44 9.45
N ILE A 67 -4.02 -6.99 8.91
CA ILE A 67 -5.17 -7.45 9.71
C ILE A 67 -5.38 -8.94 9.47
N VAL A 68 -5.40 -9.71 10.55
CA VAL A 68 -5.47 -11.17 10.48
C VAL A 68 -6.60 -11.68 11.35
N ALA A 69 -7.53 -12.42 10.74
CA ALA A 69 -8.49 -13.20 11.51
C ALA A 69 -7.84 -14.51 12.01
N THR A 70 -7.93 -14.78 13.30
CA THR A 70 -7.23 -15.90 13.92
C THR A 70 -8.06 -16.59 14.99
N ASP A 71 -7.88 -17.91 15.15
CA ASP A 71 -8.42 -18.70 16.26
C ASP A 71 -7.52 -18.67 17.50
N ALA A 72 -6.30 -18.13 17.38
CA ALA A 72 -5.31 -18.10 18.47
C ALA A 72 -5.66 -17.05 19.56
N ARG A 73 -6.69 -16.26 19.36
CA ARG A 73 -7.11 -15.21 20.32
C ARG A 73 -8.45 -15.54 20.95
N PRO A 74 -8.60 -15.32 22.26
CA PRO A 74 -9.89 -15.46 22.90
C PRO A 74 -10.90 -14.45 22.34
N ALA A 75 -12.16 -14.85 22.27
CA ALA A 75 -13.24 -13.93 21.90
C ALA A 75 -13.25 -12.69 22.82
N GLY A 76 -13.64 -11.56 22.27
CA GLY A 76 -13.73 -10.30 23.03
C GLY A 76 -12.39 -9.55 23.20
N HIS A 77 -11.32 -9.97 22.55
CA HIS A 77 -10.05 -9.26 22.61
C HIS A 77 -9.40 -9.17 21.23
N VAL A 78 -8.85 -8.01 20.95
CA VAL A 78 -8.03 -7.71 19.76
C VAL A 78 -6.60 -7.47 20.21
N GLN A 79 -5.64 -8.15 19.58
CA GLN A 79 -4.22 -7.92 19.84
C GLN A 79 -3.64 -7.04 18.76
N VAL A 80 -2.93 -6.00 19.18
CA VAL A 80 -2.22 -5.10 18.26
C VAL A 80 -0.73 -5.19 18.56
N THR A 81 0.06 -5.36 17.51
CA THR A 81 1.51 -5.23 17.52
C THR A 81 1.87 -4.00 16.70
N ARG A 82 2.74 -3.16 17.24
CA ARG A 82 3.20 -1.94 16.61
C ARG A 82 4.70 -1.97 16.45
N TRP A 83 5.18 -1.70 15.26
CA TRP A 83 6.58 -1.40 14.94
C TRP A 83 6.66 0.07 14.56
N PHE A 84 7.66 0.73 15.09
CA PHE A 84 7.87 2.15 14.83
C PHE A 84 9.35 2.46 14.66
N LYS A 85 9.66 3.21 13.62
CA LYS A 85 10.97 3.81 13.40
C LYS A 85 10.78 5.25 13.00
N GLY A 86 11.45 6.17 13.67
CA GLY A 86 11.34 7.57 13.31
C GLY A 86 12.49 8.40 13.86
N SER A 87 12.82 9.45 13.13
CA SER A 87 13.76 10.48 13.53
C SER A 87 13.32 11.84 13.03
N VAL A 88 13.51 12.87 13.83
CA VAL A 88 13.25 14.25 13.49
C VAL A 88 14.48 15.08 13.87
N LEU A 89 15.06 15.82 12.91
CA LEU A 89 16.24 16.63 13.20
C LEU A 89 15.87 17.97 13.85
N VAL A 90 14.80 18.62 13.41
CA VAL A 90 14.30 19.88 13.97
C VAL A 90 12.79 19.82 14.01
N GLY A 91 12.21 19.75 15.19
CA GLY A 91 10.77 19.62 15.38
C GLY A 91 10.43 18.99 16.72
N GLY A 92 9.21 18.49 16.86
CA GLY A 92 8.79 17.70 18.00
C GLY A 92 9.21 16.23 17.87
N ASP A 93 9.25 15.52 18.97
CA ASP A 93 9.45 14.07 18.93
C ASP A 93 8.31 13.39 18.18
N PRO A 94 8.61 12.37 17.35
CA PRO A 94 7.55 11.62 16.67
C PRO A 94 6.68 10.87 17.67
N GLU A 95 5.37 10.95 17.47
CA GLU A 95 4.39 10.32 18.34
C GLU A 95 3.58 9.27 17.58
N VAL A 96 3.51 8.05 18.14
CA VAL A 96 2.66 6.97 17.62
C VAL A 96 1.68 6.58 18.71
N THR A 97 0.40 6.82 18.46
CA THR A 97 -0.66 6.53 19.43
C THR A 97 -1.61 5.44 18.96
N TRP A 98 -2.17 4.73 19.90
CA TRP A 98 -3.20 3.71 19.72
C TRP A 98 -4.21 3.73 20.84
N SER A 99 -5.47 3.72 20.51
CA SER A 99 -6.56 3.71 21.47
C SER A 99 -7.74 2.89 20.96
N MET A 100 -8.52 2.35 21.89
CA MET A 100 -9.77 1.66 21.61
C MET A 100 -10.90 2.35 22.35
N LYS A 101 -11.94 2.74 21.62
CA LYS A 101 -13.16 3.29 22.17
C LYS A 101 -14.35 2.81 21.33
N ASP A 102 -15.39 2.30 21.97
CA ASP A 102 -16.62 1.85 21.30
C ASP A 102 -16.36 0.90 20.11
N ASP A 103 -15.49 -0.10 20.31
CA ASP A 103 -15.02 -1.06 19.29
C ASP A 103 -14.37 -0.40 18.06
N ARG A 104 -13.91 0.83 18.19
CA ARG A 104 -13.07 1.54 17.22
C ARG A 104 -11.64 1.60 17.72
N LEU A 105 -10.75 0.92 17.04
CA LEU A 105 -9.30 0.99 17.22
C LEU A 105 -8.77 2.15 16.38
N THR A 106 -8.22 3.16 17.02
CA THR A 106 -7.62 4.33 16.37
C THR A 106 -6.12 4.23 16.46
N LEU A 107 -5.45 4.31 15.30
CA LEU A 107 -4.00 4.25 15.13
C LEU A 107 -3.55 5.56 14.48
N ARG A 108 -2.62 6.29 15.10
CA ARG A 108 -2.15 7.58 14.59
C ARG A 108 -0.64 7.64 14.63
N LEU A 109 -0.07 8.15 13.54
CA LEU A 109 1.34 8.52 13.41
C LEU A 109 1.42 10.02 13.24
N HIS A 110 2.06 10.69 14.20
CA HIS A 110 2.36 12.11 14.09
C HIS A 110 3.86 12.30 13.99
N CYS A 111 4.31 12.80 12.85
CA CYS A 111 5.72 13.02 12.56
C CYS A 111 5.85 14.39 11.87
N SER A 112 6.29 15.41 12.63
CA SER A 112 6.37 16.78 12.14
C SER A 112 7.74 17.37 12.44
N GLY A 113 8.35 18.04 11.45
CA GLY A 113 9.64 18.72 11.59
C GLY A 113 10.28 19.06 10.25
N VAL A 114 11.45 19.75 10.29
CA VAL A 114 12.17 20.15 9.07
C VAL A 114 12.87 18.94 8.54
N VAL A 115 13.20 17.97 8.90
CA VAL A 115 13.65 16.67 8.34
C VAL A 115 13.06 15.60 9.24
N ALA A 116 11.88 15.18 8.87
CA ALA A 116 11.13 14.17 9.60
C ALA A 116 11.03 12.92 8.73
N ASP A 117 11.45 11.78 9.24
CA ASP A 117 11.39 10.50 8.57
C ASP A 117 10.87 9.45 9.56
N CYS A 118 9.63 9.03 9.38
CA CYS A 118 8.94 8.14 10.29
C CYS A 118 8.16 7.07 9.53
N ALA A 119 8.23 5.85 10.01
CA ALA A 119 7.42 4.75 9.51
C ALA A 119 6.79 3.98 10.68
N ALA A 120 5.50 3.69 10.54
CA ALA A 120 4.79 2.83 11.47
C ALA A 120 4.15 1.65 10.74
N ARG A 121 4.17 0.49 11.35
CA ARG A 121 3.45 -0.71 10.91
C ARG A 121 2.66 -1.28 12.07
N HIS A 122 1.42 -1.61 11.81
CA HIS A 122 0.56 -2.24 12.80
C HIS A 122 0.09 -3.60 12.29
N ARG A 123 0.08 -4.59 13.17
CA ARG A 123 -0.57 -5.87 12.96
C ARG A 123 -1.71 -6.01 13.95
N VAL A 124 -2.91 -6.20 13.44
CA VAL A 124 -4.14 -6.35 14.23
C VAL A 124 -4.62 -7.80 14.10
N GLU A 125 -4.59 -8.55 15.18
CA GLU A 125 -5.11 -9.90 15.24
C GLU A 125 -6.51 -9.87 15.83
N VAL A 126 -7.48 -10.31 15.03
CA VAL A 126 -8.91 -10.26 15.34
C VAL A 126 -9.43 -11.68 15.54
N PRO A 127 -10.17 -11.98 16.59
CA PRO A 127 -10.81 -13.28 16.74
C PRO A 127 -11.81 -13.53 15.61
N ARG A 128 -12.00 -14.80 15.22
CA ARG A 128 -13.02 -15.17 14.24
C ARG A 128 -14.44 -14.85 14.77
N GLY A 129 -15.39 -14.67 13.87
CA GLY A 129 -16.76 -14.28 14.19
C GLY A 129 -16.94 -12.77 14.38
N VAL A 130 -15.92 -11.99 14.00
CA VAL A 130 -15.94 -10.52 14.07
C VAL A 130 -15.86 -9.96 12.65
N ALA A 131 -16.85 -9.15 12.30
CA ALA A 131 -16.81 -8.35 11.08
C ALA A 131 -15.80 -7.19 11.25
N VAL A 132 -15.08 -6.84 10.19
CA VAL A 132 -14.08 -5.78 10.27
C VAL A 132 -14.35 -4.71 9.23
N ARG A 133 -14.31 -3.47 9.68
CA ARG A 133 -14.29 -2.27 8.84
C ARG A 133 -12.96 -1.56 9.03
N VAL A 134 -12.24 -1.31 7.94
CA VAL A 134 -11.00 -0.55 7.92
C VAL A 134 -11.25 0.78 7.23
N VAL A 135 -10.78 1.84 7.84
CA VAL A 135 -10.63 3.16 7.23
C VAL A 135 -9.16 3.53 7.40
N ASP A 136 -8.47 3.68 6.30
CA ASP A 136 -7.04 4.01 6.28
C ASP A 136 -6.82 5.23 5.39
N GLY A 137 -5.78 6.00 5.68
CA GLY A 137 -5.34 7.09 4.81
C GLY A 137 -4.61 6.54 3.60
N ASP A 138 -3.31 6.77 3.55
CA ASP A 138 -2.46 6.43 2.41
C ASP A 138 -1.59 5.19 2.65
N GLY A 139 -1.76 4.56 3.80
CA GLY A 139 -1.06 3.34 4.19
C GLY A 139 -1.47 2.11 3.37
N SER A 140 -0.57 1.17 3.20
CA SER A 140 -0.91 -0.11 2.56
C SER A 140 -1.64 -1.04 3.54
N VAL A 141 -2.75 -1.65 3.09
CA VAL A 141 -3.54 -2.57 3.90
C VAL A 141 -3.42 -4.01 3.38
N ARG A 142 -3.06 -4.94 4.26
CA ARG A 142 -3.08 -6.39 4.00
C ARG A 142 -4.05 -7.05 4.96
N ALA A 143 -4.99 -7.82 4.43
CA ALA A 143 -5.96 -8.54 5.27
C ALA A 143 -6.04 -10.01 4.87
N ARG A 144 -6.21 -10.92 5.86
CA ARG A 144 -6.32 -12.35 5.57
C ARG A 144 -7.16 -13.13 6.57
N GLY A 145 -7.77 -14.20 6.10
CA GLY A 145 -8.40 -15.25 6.92
C GLY A 145 -9.83 -14.95 7.36
N PHE A 146 -10.52 -13.96 6.77
CA PHE A 146 -11.85 -13.54 7.19
C PHE A 146 -12.96 -14.45 6.64
N ARG A 147 -13.86 -14.87 7.53
CA ARG A 147 -15.09 -15.59 7.19
C ARG A 147 -16.34 -14.70 7.37
N ASP A 148 -16.20 -13.64 8.15
CA ASP A 148 -17.20 -12.60 8.38
C ASP A 148 -16.99 -11.44 7.40
N ALA A 149 -17.89 -10.47 7.39
CA ALA A 149 -17.80 -9.34 6.47
C ALA A 149 -16.53 -8.52 6.69
N LEU A 150 -15.82 -8.23 5.60
CA LEU A 150 -14.65 -7.37 5.56
C LEU A 150 -14.89 -6.21 4.63
N SER A 151 -14.79 -4.99 5.13
CA SER A 151 -14.85 -3.76 4.34
C SER A 151 -13.57 -2.97 4.57
N ILE A 152 -12.85 -2.63 3.49
CA ILE A 152 -11.62 -1.84 3.54
C ILE A 152 -11.81 -0.63 2.66
N ARG A 153 -11.57 0.55 3.23
CA ARG A 153 -11.52 1.82 2.51
C ARG A 153 -10.21 2.51 2.81
N THR A 154 -9.47 2.89 1.78
CA THR A 154 -8.23 3.66 1.88
C THR A 154 -8.29 4.88 0.94
N GLY A 155 -7.50 5.90 1.23
CA GLY A 155 -7.22 7.00 0.32
C GLY A 155 -6.45 6.46 -0.89
N ASP A 156 -5.13 6.60 -0.88
CA ASP A 156 -4.28 6.23 -2.02
C ASP A 156 -3.50 4.93 -1.79
N GLY A 157 -3.67 4.31 -0.63
CA GLY A 157 -2.98 3.08 -0.26
C GLY A 157 -3.44 1.84 -1.04
N SER A 158 -2.51 0.95 -1.35
CA SER A 158 -2.83 -0.33 -1.98
C SER A 158 -3.42 -1.33 -0.99
N VAL A 159 -4.40 -2.11 -1.45
CA VAL A 159 -5.07 -3.14 -0.64
C VAL A 159 -4.79 -4.54 -1.18
N ARG A 160 -4.38 -5.46 -0.31
CA ARG A 160 -4.26 -6.88 -0.63
C ARG A 160 -5.06 -7.73 0.35
N VAL A 161 -5.97 -8.56 -0.17
CA VAL A 161 -6.78 -9.49 0.64
C VAL A 161 -6.54 -10.92 0.17
N THR A 162 -6.32 -11.83 1.13
CA THR A 162 -6.16 -13.26 0.86
C THR A 162 -7.00 -14.10 1.82
N ASP A 163 -7.27 -15.35 1.45
CA ASP A 163 -7.92 -16.37 2.32
C ASP A 163 -9.22 -15.89 2.98
N THR A 164 -10.00 -15.09 2.27
CA THR A 164 -11.27 -14.55 2.77
C THR A 164 -12.44 -15.23 2.07
N THR A 165 -13.45 -15.62 2.82
CA THR A 165 -14.68 -16.27 2.30
C THR A 165 -15.95 -15.49 2.64
N GLY A 166 -15.89 -14.58 3.61
CA GLY A 166 -16.98 -13.65 3.94
C GLY A 166 -17.24 -12.62 2.83
N PRO A 167 -18.35 -11.88 2.92
CA PRO A 167 -18.60 -10.75 2.01
C PRO A 167 -17.45 -9.75 2.05
N LEU A 168 -16.99 -9.31 0.87
CA LEU A 168 -15.82 -8.45 0.72
C LEU A 168 -16.18 -7.15 0.01
N GLU A 169 -15.86 -6.04 0.62
CA GLU A 169 -15.96 -4.70 0.04
C GLU A 169 -14.61 -3.99 0.11
N LEU A 170 -14.08 -3.57 -1.04
CA LEU A 170 -12.81 -2.87 -1.16
C LEU A 170 -13.03 -1.53 -1.86
N ARG A 171 -12.48 -0.46 -1.31
CA ARG A 171 -12.47 0.86 -1.93
C ARG A 171 -11.11 1.52 -1.74
N SER A 172 -10.58 2.09 -2.81
CA SER A 172 -9.40 2.93 -2.80
C SER A 172 -9.67 4.18 -3.64
N GLY A 173 -9.02 5.29 -3.31
CA GLY A 173 -8.88 6.41 -4.23
C GLY A 173 -8.03 5.96 -5.41
N ASP A 174 -6.72 6.08 -5.31
CA ASP A 174 -5.82 5.81 -6.44
C ASP A 174 -4.99 4.52 -6.28
N GLY A 175 -5.09 3.87 -5.13
CA GLY A 175 -4.36 2.63 -4.85
C GLY A 175 -4.92 1.39 -5.56
N SER A 176 -4.04 0.46 -5.92
CA SER A 176 -4.43 -0.80 -6.53
C SER A 176 -5.09 -1.77 -5.54
N LEU A 177 -6.13 -2.46 -6.00
CA LEU A 177 -6.85 -3.47 -5.24
C LEU A 177 -6.52 -4.88 -5.74
N ARG A 178 -6.03 -5.74 -4.87
CA ARG A 178 -5.77 -7.15 -5.19
C ARG A 178 -6.45 -8.06 -4.18
N ALA A 179 -7.24 -9.01 -4.66
CA ALA A 179 -7.87 -10.01 -3.80
C ALA A 179 -7.76 -11.42 -4.40
N GLU A 180 -7.32 -12.38 -3.57
CA GLU A 180 -7.25 -13.81 -3.86
C GLU A 180 -8.13 -14.53 -2.82
N VAL A 181 -9.41 -14.78 -3.15
CA VAL A 181 -10.44 -15.05 -2.14
C VAL A 181 -11.48 -16.08 -2.59
N GLY A 182 -12.14 -16.71 -1.63
CA GLY A 182 -13.29 -17.58 -1.85
C GLY A 182 -14.66 -16.90 -1.62
N SER A 183 -14.70 -15.58 -1.55
CA SER A 183 -15.90 -14.81 -1.26
C SER A 183 -16.95 -14.93 -2.34
N ARG A 184 -18.20 -15.20 -1.96
CA ARG A 184 -19.31 -15.28 -2.90
C ARG A 184 -19.88 -13.93 -3.31
N ARG A 185 -19.61 -12.88 -2.53
CA ARG A 185 -20.00 -11.50 -2.83
C ARG A 185 -18.79 -10.59 -2.69
N VAL A 186 -18.39 -9.97 -3.78
CA VAL A 186 -17.23 -9.08 -3.84
C VAL A 186 -17.63 -7.78 -4.53
N SER A 187 -17.32 -6.66 -3.91
CA SER A 187 -17.38 -5.32 -4.49
C SER A 187 -16.01 -4.68 -4.36
N ALA A 188 -15.43 -4.23 -5.48
CA ALA A 188 -14.13 -3.58 -5.52
C ALA A 188 -14.21 -2.30 -6.35
N HIS A 189 -13.79 -1.19 -5.77
CA HIS A 189 -13.84 0.13 -6.38
C HIS A 189 -12.48 0.81 -6.22
N SER A 190 -11.87 1.24 -7.31
CA SER A 190 -10.69 2.10 -7.30
C SER A 190 -10.95 3.33 -8.17
N GLY A 191 -10.40 4.48 -7.79
CA GLY A 191 -10.33 5.63 -8.70
C GLY A 191 -9.41 5.28 -9.87
N ASP A 192 -8.14 5.58 -9.76
CA ASP A 192 -7.19 5.39 -10.87
C ASP A 192 -6.38 4.09 -10.78
N GLY A 193 -6.43 3.41 -9.64
CA GLY A 193 -5.72 2.14 -9.44
C GLY A 193 -6.36 0.94 -10.14
N SER A 194 -5.55 -0.04 -10.51
CA SER A 194 -6.02 -1.28 -11.11
C SER A 194 -6.68 -2.22 -10.09
N VAL A 195 -7.68 -2.97 -10.54
CA VAL A 195 -8.38 -3.98 -9.74
C VAL A 195 -8.06 -5.38 -10.27
N HIS A 196 -7.52 -6.24 -9.41
CA HIS A 196 -7.25 -7.64 -9.71
C HIS A 196 -7.95 -8.55 -8.70
N LEU A 197 -8.95 -9.30 -9.14
CA LEU A 197 -9.69 -10.25 -8.31
C LEU A 197 -9.49 -11.67 -8.84
N GLU A 198 -9.02 -12.57 -7.99
CA GLU A 198 -8.93 -14.00 -8.25
C GLU A 198 -9.83 -14.74 -7.25
N LEU A 199 -10.86 -15.41 -7.75
CA LEU A 199 -11.85 -16.08 -6.93
C LEU A 199 -11.65 -17.59 -7.00
N SER A 200 -11.54 -18.23 -5.85
CA SER A 200 -11.42 -19.69 -5.73
C SER A 200 -12.77 -20.41 -5.63
N SER A 201 -13.85 -19.67 -5.40
CA SER A 201 -15.23 -20.21 -5.34
C SER A 201 -16.13 -19.46 -6.32
N VAL A 202 -17.11 -20.16 -6.91
CA VAL A 202 -18.06 -19.53 -7.82
C VAL A 202 -18.86 -18.45 -7.08
N PRO A 203 -18.73 -17.17 -7.50
CA PRO A 203 -19.40 -16.07 -6.81
C PRO A 203 -20.87 -15.99 -7.16
N ASP A 204 -21.67 -15.47 -6.25
CA ASP A 204 -23.05 -15.04 -6.52
C ASP A 204 -23.06 -13.68 -7.22
N ARG A 205 -22.18 -12.79 -6.77
CA ARG A 205 -22.09 -11.43 -7.32
C ARG A 205 -20.66 -10.89 -7.22
N VAL A 206 -20.16 -10.39 -8.33
CA VAL A 206 -18.92 -9.59 -8.39
C VAL A 206 -19.26 -8.25 -9.03
N GLU A 207 -18.83 -7.20 -8.38
CA GLU A 207 -18.87 -5.84 -8.92
C GLU A 207 -17.47 -5.24 -8.84
N SER A 208 -16.92 -4.84 -9.97
CA SER A 208 -15.58 -4.23 -10.05
C SER A 208 -15.65 -2.97 -10.86
N VAL A 209 -15.17 -1.88 -10.30
CA VAL A 209 -15.11 -0.57 -10.97
C VAL A 209 -13.73 0.01 -10.78
N ALA A 210 -13.11 0.47 -11.85
CA ALA A 210 -11.94 1.34 -11.84
C ALA A 210 -12.26 2.62 -12.62
N GLY A 211 -11.63 3.72 -12.29
CA GLY A 211 -11.64 4.90 -13.15
C GLY A 211 -10.77 4.62 -14.38
N ASP A 212 -9.49 4.90 -14.28
CA ASP A 212 -8.55 4.74 -15.41
C ASP A 212 -7.74 3.44 -15.37
N GLY A 213 -7.77 2.73 -14.24
CA GLY A 213 -7.05 1.48 -14.07
C GLY A 213 -7.69 0.28 -14.75
N SER A 214 -6.89 -0.74 -15.06
CA SER A 214 -7.39 -1.99 -15.65
C SER A 214 -8.09 -2.87 -14.62
N VAL A 215 -9.10 -3.63 -15.08
CA VAL A 215 -9.85 -4.60 -14.29
C VAL A 215 -9.53 -6.01 -14.77
N THR A 216 -9.01 -6.86 -13.89
CA THR A 216 -8.76 -8.28 -14.17
C THR A 216 -9.54 -9.14 -13.20
N LEU A 217 -10.44 -9.97 -13.73
CA LEU A 217 -11.24 -10.94 -12.97
C LEU A 217 -10.86 -12.36 -13.41
N VAL A 218 -10.37 -13.16 -12.47
CA VAL A 218 -10.07 -14.58 -12.66
C VAL A 218 -11.11 -15.38 -11.87
N LEU A 219 -11.96 -16.11 -12.55
CA LEU A 219 -13.14 -16.77 -11.98
C LEU A 219 -13.05 -18.29 -12.11
N PRO A 220 -13.63 -19.08 -11.22
CA PRO A 220 -13.79 -20.52 -11.41
C PRO A 220 -14.60 -20.85 -12.68
N ARG A 221 -14.46 -22.06 -13.17
CA ARG A 221 -15.24 -22.52 -14.34
C ARG A 221 -16.71 -22.67 -13.98
N ALA A 222 -17.53 -21.77 -14.46
CA ALA A 222 -18.99 -21.77 -14.35
C ALA A 222 -19.59 -20.87 -15.43
N THR A 223 -20.90 -20.89 -15.58
CA THR A 223 -21.62 -19.99 -16.48
C THR A 223 -22.01 -18.72 -15.73
N TYR A 224 -21.73 -17.57 -16.32
CA TYR A 224 -21.94 -16.26 -15.71
C TYR A 224 -22.80 -15.34 -16.56
N LYS A 225 -23.57 -14.49 -15.91
CA LYS A 225 -24.08 -13.28 -16.52
C LYS A 225 -23.02 -12.19 -16.42
N VAL A 226 -22.36 -11.84 -17.51
CA VAL A 226 -21.27 -10.87 -17.52
C VAL A 226 -21.70 -9.58 -18.18
N THR A 227 -21.53 -8.47 -17.50
CA THR A 227 -21.62 -7.13 -18.05
C THR A 227 -20.27 -6.46 -17.89
N ALA A 228 -19.56 -6.22 -18.98
CA ALA A 228 -18.26 -5.57 -18.98
C ALA A 228 -18.29 -4.36 -19.92
N HIS A 229 -17.82 -3.21 -19.46
CA HIS A 229 -17.81 -1.97 -20.23
C HIS A 229 -16.57 -1.14 -19.89
N SER A 230 -15.79 -0.80 -20.92
CA SER A 230 -14.73 0.21 -20.86
C SER A 230 -15.12 1.35 -21.80
N ALA A 231 -14.84 2.61 -21.40
CA ALA A 231 -15.14 3.74 -22.27
C ALA A 231 -14.12 3.81 -23.43
N ASP A 232 -12.82 3.85 -23.11
CA ASP A 232 -11.77 4.01 -24.13
C ASP A 232 -10.76 2.83 -24.18
N GLY A 233 -10.97 1.80 -23.36
CA GLY A 233 -10.14 0.60 -23.34
C GLY A 233 -10.79 -0.62 -24.02
N GLY A 234 -10.04 -1.74 -24.09
CA GLY A 234 -10.54 -3.01 -24.62
C GLY A 234 -11.27 -3.85 -23.56
N VAL A 235 -12.11 -4.79 -24.04
CA VAL A 235 -12.83 -5.73 -23.19
C VAL A 235 -12.65 -7.15 -23.71
N ASP A 236 -12.02 -8.02 -22.90
CA ASP A 236 -11.84 -9.43 -23.17
C ASP A 236 -12.60 -10.30 -22.17
N VAL A 237 -13.56 -11.08 -22.65
CA VAL A 237 -14.35 -11.99 -21.82
C VAL A 237 -14.25 -13.41 -22.36
N SER A 238 -13.58 -14.31 -21.64
CA SER A 238 -13.35 -15.70 -22.02
C SER A 238 -13.92 -16.72 -21.04
N VAL A 239 -14.88 -16.32 -20.19
CA VAL A 239 -15.68 -17.24 -19.38
C VAL A 239 -16.96 -17.67 -20.13
N PRO A 240 -17.54 -18.87 -19.85
CA PRO A 240 -18.86 -19.23 -20.36
C PRO A 240 -19.93 -18.24 -19.91
N ARG A 241 -20.78 -17.77 -20.84
CA ARG A 241 -21.78 -16.73 -20.57
C ARG A 241 -23.21 -17.20 -20.86
N ASP A 242 -24.14 -16.72 -20.03
CA ASP A 242 -25.58 -16.82 -20.24
C ASP A 242 -26.22 -15.52 -19.73
N ASP A 243 -26.74 -14.72 -20.67
CA ASP A 243 -27.34 -13.42 -20.36
C ASP A 243 -28.71 -13.56 -19.66
N ALA A 244 -29.35 -14.73 -19.76
CA ALA A 244 -30.58 -15.05 -19.06
C ALA A 244 -30.34 -15.51 -17.61
N ALA A 245 -29.08 -15.84 -17.22
CA ALA A 245 -28.73 -16.28 -15.87
C ALA A 245 -29.09 -15.21 -14.84
N ARG A 246 -29.71 -15.66 -13.74
CA ARG A 246 -30.02 -14.80 -12.58
C ARG A 246 -29.04 -14.99 -11.43
N ALA A 247 -28.30 -16.09 -11.45
CA ALA A 247 -27.21 -16.38 -10.52
C ALA A 247 -25.86 -16.02 -11.17
N HIS A 248 -24.83 -15.89 -10.35
CA HIS A 248 -23.45 -15.68 -10.80
C HIS A 248 -23.29 -14.43 -11.69
N VAL A 249 -23.69 -13.30 -11.14
CA VAL A 249 -23.66 -12.01 -11.85
C VAL A 249 -22.30 -11.35 -11.68
N VAL A 250 -21.67 -10.98 -12.79
CA VAL A 250 -20.37 -10.30 -12.84
C VAL A 250 -20.52 -8.98 -13.58
N SER A 251 -20.18 -7.89 -12.93
CA SER A 251 -20.15 -6.55 -13.51
C SER A 251 -18.75 -5.97 -13.40
N ALA A 252 -18.16 -5.55 -14.51
CA ALA A 252 -16.87 -4.88 -14.56
C ALA A 252 -16.98 -3.59 -15.36
N ARG A 253 -16.47 -2.49 -14.84
CA ARG A 253 -16.46 -1.20 -15.51
C ARG A 253 -15.11 -0.51 -15.31
N THR A 254 -14.65 0.17 -16.35
CA THR A 254 -13.53 1.10 -16.28
C THR A 254 -13.74 2.26 -17.24
N GLY A 255 -13.09 3.39 -17.02
CA GLY A 255 -12.98 4.48 -17.98
C GLY A 255 -12.03 4.07 -19.11
N ASP A 256 -10.74 4.28 -18.91
CA ASP A 256 -9.73 4.14 -19.96
C ASP A 256 -8.98 2.79 -19.94
N GLY A 257 -9.15 2.02 -18.88
CA GLY A 257 -8.44 0.77 -18.68
C GLY A 257 -8.96 -0.42 -19.51
N HIS A 258 -8.20 -1.49 -19.54
CA HIS A 258 -8.59 -2.75 -20.16
C HIS A 258 -9.31 -3.67 -19.16
N ILE A 259 -10.40 -4.29 -19.59
CA ILE A 259 -11.13 -5.29 -18.80
C ILE A 259 -10.80 -6.69 -19.30
N THR A 260 -10.33 -7.55 -18.42
CA THR A 260 -10.13 -8.97 -18.67
C THR A 260 -10.97 -9.80 -17.71
N VAL A 261 -11.89 -10.64 -18.23
CA VAL A 261 -12.62 -11.63 -17.44
C VAL A 261 -12.32 -13.01 -18.01
N ARG A 262 -11.60 -13.84 -17.23
CA ARG A 262 -11.16 -15.16 -17.69
C ARG A 262 -11.37 -16.25 -16.65
N SER A 263 -11.41 -17.50 -17.09
CA SER A 263 -11.40 -18.64 -16.16
C SER A 263 -10.02 -18.83 -15.56
N GLY A 264 -9.97 -19.16 -14.26
CA GLY A 264 -8.81 -19.73 -13.61
C GLY A 264 -8.53 -21.15 -14.09
N ASN A 265 -7.33 -21.62 -13.93
CA ASN A 265 -6.93 -23.00 -14.25
C ASN A 265 -7.48 -23.98 -13.22
#